data_409b38ca471f61d6c6fd68b636d68929
#
_entry.id   409b38ca471f61d6c6fd68b636d68929
#
_cell.length_a   1.000
_cell.length_b   1.000
_cell.length_c   1.000
_cell.angle_alpha   90.00
_cell.angle_beta   90.00
_cell.angle_gamma   90.00
#
_symmetry.space_group_name_H-M   'P 1'
#
loop_
_entity.id
_entity.type
_entity.pdbx_description
1 polymer ?
#
loop_
_entity_poly.entity_id
_entity_poly.type
_entity_poly.pdbx_seq_one_letter_code
_entity_poly.pdbx_strand_id
1 'polypeptide(L)'
;MGMIEGAELAEWREIQKPEKILKEILRNVRRAYLKAGIIHADLSEYNVILKPNMHILIIDWPQYVTKEHPNAQQLLTRDVKNVLVFFRRKYRLKVKLENALAYIKGHAKTVTF
;
A
#
# COMPACT_ATOMS: atom_id res chain seq x y z
N MET A 1 -11.67 -5.68 -23.72
CA MET A 1 -11.43 -5.00 -22.45
C MET A 1 -11.30 -6.03 -21.35
N GLY A 2 -10.14 -6.12 -20.77
CA GLY A 2 -9.92 -7.08 -19.71
C GLY A 2 -10.65 -6.68 -18.43
N MET A 3 -11.47 -7.58 -17.90
CA MET A 3 -12.04 -7.39 -16.58
C MET A 3 -10.99 -7.81 -15.55
N ILE A 4 -10.69 -6.92 -14.62
CA ILE A 4 -9.87 -7.27 -13.48
C ILE A 4 -10.73 -8.11 -12.55
N GLU A 5 -10.36 -9.37 -12.37
CA GLU A 5 -11.03 -10.22 -11.39
C GLU A 5 -10.63 -9.75 -9.99
N GLY A 6 -11.62 -9.56 -9.17
CA GLY A 6 -11.44 -9.07 -7.82
C GLY A 6 -12.20 -7.78 -7.58
N ALA A 7 -12.13 -7.28 -6.37
CA ALA A 7 -12.82 -6.07 -5.97
C ALA A 7 -11.87 -5.15 -5.23
N GLU A 8 -12.20 -3.85 -5.20
CA GLU A 8 -11.46 -2.88 -4.40
C GLU A 8 -11.39 -3.35 -2.95
N LEU A 9 -10.25 -3.10 -2.32
CA LEU A 9 -10.06 -3.46 -0.92
C LEU A 9 -11.18 -2.92 -0.03
N ALA A 10 -11.67 -1.72 -0.34
CA ALA A 10 -12.76 -1.10 0.41
C ALA A 10 -14.07 -1.89 0.38
N GLU A 11 -14.30 -2.69 -0.67
CA GLU A 11 -15.53 -3.46 -0.84
C GLU A 11 -15.53 -4.79 -0.09
N TRP A 12 -14.37 -5.30 0.30
CA TRP A 12 -14.30 -6.57 0.99
C TRP A 12 -14.75 -6.43 2.44
N ARG A 13 -15.73 -7.22 2.84
CA ARG A 13 -16.28 -7.21 4.20
C ARG A 13 -15.34 -7.91 5.18
N GLU A 14 -14.82 -9.07 4.78
CA GLU A 14 -13.94 -9.88 5.59
C GLU A 14 -12.74 -10.33 4.78
N ILE A 15 -11.58 -10.28 5.40
CA ILE A 15 -10.35 -10.81 4.85
C ILE A 15 -9.78 -11.76 5.89
N GLN A 16 -9.51 -13.00 5.51
CA GLN A 16 -9.07 -14.02 6.44
C GLN A 16 -7.71 -13.71 7.06
N LYS A 17 -6.81 -13.09 6.28
CA LYS A 17 -5.46 -12.79 6.73
C LYS A 17 -5.10 -11.35 6.38
N PRO A 18 -5.65 -10.37 7.10
CA PRO A 18 -5.40 -8.96 6.77
C PRO A 18 -3.92 -8.58 6.89
N GLU A 19 -3.17 -9.19 7.82
CA GLU A 19 -1.74 -8.93 7.96
C GLU A 19 -0.99 -9.27 6.67
N LYS A 20 -1.32 -10.39 6.04
CA LYS A 20 -0.68 -10.81 4.80
C LYS A 20 -0.99 -9.83 3.66
N ILE A 21 -2.23 -9.36 3.59
CA ILE A 21 -2.64 -8.40 2.57
C ILE A 21 -1.90 -7.07 2.78
N LEU A 22 -1.84 -6.59 4.02
CA LEU A 22 -1.12 -5.36 4.32
C LEU A 22 0.37 -5.47 3.98
N LYS A 23 1.00 -6.60 4.33
CA LYS A 23 2.40 -6.84 3.96
C LYS A 23 2.60 -6.79 2.46
N GLU A 24 1.68 -7.35 1.69
CA GLU A 24 1.79 -7.36 0.24
C GLU A 24 1.63 -5.96 -0.36
N ILE A 25 0.72 -5.17 0.18
CA ILE A 25 0.57 -3.76 -0.22
C ILE A 25 1.87 -2.99 0.04
N LEU A 26 2.41 -3.10 1.25
CA LEU A 26 3.64 -2.41 1.61
C LEU A 26 4.83 -2.88 0.77
N ARG A 27 4.87 -4.16 0.42
CA ARG A 27 5.90 -4.72 -0.47
C ARG A 27 5.82 -4.10 -1.86
N ASN A 28 4.63 -3.90 -2.39
CA ASN A 28 4.45 -3.26 -3.69
C ASN A 28 4.85 -1.80 -3.66
N VAL A 29 4.50 -1.08 -2.60
CA VAL A 29 4.92 0.31 -2.42
C VAL A 29 6.46 0.38 -2.33
N ARG A 30 7.07 -0.54 -1.60
CA ARG A 30 8.52 -0.64 -1.48
C ARG A 30 9.19 -0.85 -2.85
N ARG A 31 8.67 -1.77 -3.64
CA ARG A 31 9.20 -2.03 -4.99
C ARG A 31 9.12 -0.81 -5.88
N ALA A 32 7.99 -0.13 -5.86
CA ALA A 32 7.83 1.10 -6.64
C ALA A 32 8.84 2.17 -6.21
N TYR A 33 9.02 2.33 -4.91
CA TYR A 33 9.92 3.33 -4.36
C TYR A 33 11.39 2.98 -4.63
N LEU A 34 11.82 1.76 -4.31
CA LEU A 34 13.23 1.38 -4.40
C LEU A 34 13.69 1.05 -5.81
N LYS A 35 12.85 0.36 -6.60
CA LYS A 35 13.26 -0.08 -7.93
C LYS A 35 12.91 0.90 -9.03
N ALA A 36 11.73 1.47 -8.99
CA ALA A 36 11.28 2.41 -10.01
C ALA A 36 11.45 3.87 -9.62
N GLY A 37 11.68 4.16 -8.34
CA GLY A 37 11.85 5.52 -7.85
C GLY A 37 10.58 6.35 -7.92
N ILE A 38 9.41 5.70 -7.78
CA ILE A 38 8.12 6.38 -7.88
C ILE A 38 7.28 6.18 -6.63
N ILE A 39 6.39 7.14 -6.40
CA ILE A 39 5.43 7.16 -5.30
C ILE A 39 4.04 7.34 -5.92
N HIS A 40 3.06 6.56 -5.49
CA HIS A 40 1.72 6.60 -6.05
C HIS A 40 1.08 7.98 -5.94
N ALA A 41 1.22 8.61 -4.78
CA ALA A 41 0.75 9.96 -4.48
C ALA A 41 -0.77 10.10 -4.29
N ASP A 42 -1.52 9.00 -4.33
CA ASP A 42 -2.97 9.01 -4.05
C ASP A 42 -3.45 7.62 -3.63
N LEU A 43 -2.60 6.90 -2.92
CA LEU A 43 -2.91 5.52 -2.50
C LEU A 43 -3.97 5.51 -1.41
N SER A 44 -4.95 4.62 -1.57
CA SER A 44 -6.01 4.39 -0.60
C SER A 44 -6.59 2.99 -0.80
N GLU A 45 -7.54 2.61 0.05
CA GLU A 45 -8.26 1.35 -0.08
C GLU A 45 -9.03 1.22 -1.38
N TYR A 46 -9.28 2.34 -2.07
CA TYR A 46 -9.99 2.35 -3.35
C TYR A 46 -9.08 2.06 -4.55
N ASN A 47 -7.76 2.21 -4.37
CA ASN A 47 -6.77 1.97 -5.41
C ASN A 47 -6.10 0.61 -5.31
N VAL A 48 -6.54 -0.23 -4.37
CA VAL A 48 -6.00 -1.57 -4.18
C VAL A 48 -7.09 -2.58 -4.53
N ILE A 49 -6.79 -3.43 -5.50
CA ILE A 49 -7.68 -4.53 -5.91
C ILE A 49 -7.20 -5.80 -5.21
N LEU A 50 -8.08 -6.44 -4.48
CA LEU A 50 -7.82 -7.74 -3.88
C LEU A 50 -8.42 -8.81 -4.77
N LYS A 51 -7.57 -9.70 -5.27
CA LYS A 51 -7.97 -10.79 -6.15
C LYS A 51 -8.44 -12.00 -5.35
N PRO A 52 -9.24 -12.90 -5.95
CA PRO A 52 -9.70 -14.10 -5.25
C PRO A 52 -8.58 -15.00 -4.71
N ASN A 53 -7.40 -14.97 -5.34
CA ASN A 53 -6.23 -15.72 -4.90
C ASN A 53 -5.44 -15.03 -3.78
N MET A 54 -6.00 -13.97 -3.18
CA MET A 54 -5.41 -13.19 -2.10
C MET A 54 -4.19 -12.36 -2.52
N HIS A 55 -3.93 -12.22 -3.82
CA HIS A 55 -2.94 -11.28 -4.31
C HIS A 55 -3.56 -9.90 -4.51
N ILE A 56 -2.75 -8.88 -4.47
CA ILE A 56 -3.24 -7.51 -4.64
C ILE A 56 -2.67 -6.87 -5.91
N LEU A 57 -3.38 -5.85 -6.39
CA LEU A 57 -2.95 -5.02 -7.49
C LEU A 57 -3.24 -3.57 -7.14
N ILE A 58 -2.23 -2.73 -7.20
CA ILE A 58 -2.40 -1.29 -6.99
C ILE A 58 -2.65 -0.65 -8.35
N ILE A 59 -3.72 0.16 -8.44
CA ILE A 59 -4.15 0.80 -9.69
C ILE A 59 -4.14 2.32 -9.56
N ASP A 60 -4.44 3.00 -10.66
CA ASP A 60 -4.57 4.48 -10.72
C ASP A 60 -3.26 5.20 -10.41
N TRP A 61 -2.22 4.87 -11.20
CA TRP A 61 -0.90 5.47 -11.10
C TRP A 61 -0.70 6.80 -11.83
N PRO A 62 -1.62 7.35 -12.62
CA PRO A 62 -1.34 8.53 -13.44
C PRO A 62 -0.82 9.75 -12.67
N GLN A 63 -1.14 9.87 -11.39
CA GLN A 63 -0.67 10.98 -10.56
C GLN A 63 0.63 10.69 -9.80
N TYR A 64 1.33 9.62 -10.15
CA TYR A 64 2.56 9.26 -9.46
C TYR A 64 3.60 10.39 -9.55
N VAL A 65 4.46 10.45 -8.55
CA VAL A 65 5.60 11.36 -8.53
C VAL A 65 6.88 10.57 -8.38
N THR A 66 8.00 11.16 -8.79
CA THR A 66 9.31 10.55 -8.60
C THR A 66 9.88 10.92 -7.22
N LYS A 67 10.91 10.21 -6.80
CA LYS A 67 11.60 10.48 -5.53
C LYS A 67 12.16 11.91 -5.45
N GLU A 68 12.48 12.51 -6.60
CA GLU A 68 13.04 13.86 -6.69
C GLU A 68 12.00 14.96 -6.54
N HIS A 69 10.72 14.62 -6.54
CA HIS A 69 9.66 15.60 -6.35
C HIS A 69 9.82 16.32 -5.00
N PRO A 70 9.61 17.65 -4.95
CA PRO A 70 9.81 18.40 -3.70
C PRO A 70 8.99 17.87 -2.52
N ASN A 71 7.78 17.32 -2.80
CA ASN A 71 6.89 16.80 -1.77
C ASN A 71 6.89 15.27 -1.70
N ALA A 72 7.90 14.62 -2.29
CA ALA A 72 7.93 13.16 -2.40
C ALA A 72 7.76 12.47 -1.05
N GLN A 73 8.50 12.90 -0.02
CA GLN A 73 8.43 12.26 1.28
C GLN A 73 7.08 12.46 1.97
N GLN A 74 6.49 13.64 1.81
CA GLN A 74 5.17 13.92 2.36
C GLN A 74 4.09 13.08 1.68
N LEU A 75 4.18 12.92 0.36
CA LEU A 75 3.23 12.12 -0.40
C LEU A 75 3.36 10.64 -0.08
N LEU A 76 4.59 10.14 0.06
CA LEU A 76 4.83 8.76 0.48
C LEU A 76 4.25 8.50 1.86
N THR A 77 4.51 9.39 2.81
CA THR A 77 4.00 9.28 4.17
C THR A 77 2.48 9.26 4.17
N ARG A 78 1.83 10.12 3.38
CA ARG A 78 0.39 10.17 3.26
C ARG A 78 -0.18 8.87 2.69
N ASP A 79 0.43 8.35 1.62
CA ASP A 79 0.00 7.09 1.00
C ASP A 79 0.04 5.94 2.01
N VAL A 80 1.16 5.80 2.71
CA VAL A 80 1.33 4.73 3.69
C VAL A 80 0.36 4.91 4.86
N LYS A 81 0.23 6.13 5.35
CA LYS A 81 -0.68 6.43 6.45
C LYS A 81 -2.13 6.09 6.10
N ASN A 82 -2.57 6.41 4.88
CA ASN A 82 -3.93 6.08 4.44
C ASN A 82 -4.19 4.59 4.50
N VAL A 83 -3.24 3.78 4.03
CA VAL A 83 -3.36 2.32 4.08
C VAL A 83 -3.38 1.81 5.52
N LEU A 84 -2.46 2.29 6.36
CA LEU A 84 -2.40 1.86 7.76
C LEU A 84 -3.65 2.24 8.54
N VAL A 85 -4.20 3.42 8.31
CA VAL A 85 -5.43 3.86 8.97
C VAL A 85 -6.60 2.94 8.57
N PHE A 86 -6.70 2.58 7.29
CA PHE A 86 -7.73 1.67 6.83
C PHE A 86 -7.66 0.32 7.56
N PHE A 87 -6.47 -0.28 7.63
CA PHE A 87 -6.29 -1.58 8.29
C PHE A 87 -6.52 -1.50 9.79
N ARG A 88 -6.14 -0.40 10.41
CA ARG A 88 -6.39 -0.19 11.83
C ARG A 88 -7.88 -0.11 12.14
N ARG A 89 -8.63 0.65 11.34
CA ARG A 89 -10.06 0.84 11.55
C ARG A 89 -10.87 -0.41 11.27
N LYS A 90 -10.56 -1.09 10.16
CA LYS A 90 -11.37 -2.22 9.71
C LYS A 90 -10.96 -3.53 10.33
N TYR A 91 -9.67 -3.76 10.50
CA TYR A 91 -9.13 -5.05 10.97
C TYR A 91 -8.40 -4.95 12.29
N ARG A 92 -8.34 -3.77 12.87
CA ARG A 92 -7.67 -3.50 14.15
C ARG A 92 -6.20 -3.87 14.15
N LEU A 93 -5.57 -3.85 12.98
CA LEU A 93 -4.13 -4.02 12.85
C LEU A 93 -3.44 -2.70 13.17
N LYS A 94 -2.52 -2.76 14.13
CA LYS A 94 -1.74 -1.60 14.54
C LYS A 94 -0.31 -1.76 14.05
N VAL A 95 0.08 -0.93 13.10
CA VAL A 95 1.45 -0.89 12.58
C VAL A 95 1.95 0.54 12.71
N LYS A 96 3.14 0.69 13.27
CA LYS A 96 3.73 2.02 13.39
C LYS A 96 4.13 2.55 12.02
N LEU A 97 3.73 3.78 11.74
CA LEU A 97 4.04 4.43 10.47
C LEU A 97 5.55 4.44 10.20
N GLU A 98 6.34 4.75 11.21
CA GLU A 98 7.81 4.78 11.07
C GLU A 98 8.40 3.42 10.69
N ASN A 99 7.83 2.32 11.20
CA ASN A 99 8.28 0.97 10.84
C ASN A 99 7.94 0.63 9.38
N ALA A 100 6.74 1.00 8.94
CA ALA A 100 6.33 0.80 7.56
C ALA A 100 7.20 1.62 6.60
N LEU A 101 7.46 2.88 6.94
CA LEU A 101 8.31 3.75 6.12
C LEU A 101 9.75 3.24 6.07
N ALA A 102 10.29 2.76 7.18
CA ALA A 102 11.64 2.19 7.21
C ALA A 102 11.75 1.00 6.26
N TYR A 103 10.75 0.13 6.27
CA TYR A 103 10.70 -1.01 5.37
C TYR A 103 10.65 -0.55 3.90
N ILE A 104 9.78 0.41 3.57
CA ILE A 104 9.61 0.90 2.20
C ILE A 104 10.90 1.56 1.69
N LYS A 105 11.59 2.30 2.54
CA LYS A 105 12.83 2.99 2.18
C LYS A 105 14.06 2.09 2.18
N GLY A 106 13.89 0.81 2.50
CA GLY A 106 15.00 -0.15 2.50
C GLY A 106 15.84 -0.14 3.77
N HIS A 107 15.41 0.55 4.82
CA HIS A 107 16.13 0.60 6.10
C HIS A 107 15.82 -0.60 7.00
N ALA A 108 14.76 -1.32 6.69
CA ALA A 108 14.39 -2.55 7.38
C ALA A 108 14.00 -3.61 6.35
N LYS A 109 14.27 -4.88 6.65
CA LYS A 109 13.97 -6.00 5.73
C LYS A 109 12.54 -6.48 5.83
N THR A 110 11.91 -6.25 6.96
CA THR A 110 10.54 -6.71 7.23
C THR A 110 9.77 -5.67 8.00
N VAL A 111 8.45 -5.81 8.00
CA VAL A 111 7.55 -5.01 8.82
C VAL A 111 7.04 -5.88 9.96
N THR A 112 7.15 -5.38 11.18
CA THR A 112 6.65 -6.06 12.37
C THR A 112 5.25 -5.56 12.70
N PHE A 113 4.36 -6.48 12.93
CA PHE A 113 2.98 -6.20 13.31
C PHE A 113 2.73 -6.45 14.78
#